data_e78f08ca46fb84977bb3b4c759f5e52a
#
_entry.id   e78f08ca46fb84977bb3b4c759f5e52a
#
_cell.length_a   1.000
_cell.length_b   1.000
_cell.length_c   1.000
_cell.angle_alpha   90.00
_cell.angle_beta   90.00
_cell.angle_gamma   90.00
#
_symmetry.space_group_name_H-M   'P 1'
#
loop_
_entity.id
_entity.type
_entity.pdbx_description
1 polymer ?
#
loop_
_entity_poly.entity_id
_entity_poly.type
_entity_poly.pdbx_seq_one_letter_code
_entity_poly.pdbx_strand_id
1 'polypeptide(L)'
;DVCSSDLLEESEVLYPFISNQLSTFYTYKKTRFLFQILYRTATLFLRYLQQINRRTDDIEVQLRHTTKNKDFFQLLELQKSMTYFTSALRTNGTVMERLLRLRGHSTYRHLLKMYEEDEDLLEDVIIENKQAIEMVEMYSNILMNMMNAFTSIISNNLNMVMKMLAALTITLAVPTIIFSLWGTNVALPFQDDPNGFYEVVGISVVCSIIAIIGMWKKDLF
;
A
#
# COMPACT_ATOMS: atom_id res chain seq x y z
N ASP A 1 37.17 -13.74 12.09
CA ASP A 1 36.56 -14.89 11.34
C ASP A 1 35.17 -15.33 11.81
N VAL A 2 34.54 -14.60 12.75
CA VAL A 2 33.17 -14.90 13.24
C VAL A 2 32.09 -14.37 12.29
N CYS A 3 32.41 -13.46 11.37
CA CYS A 3 31.41 -12.79 10.51
C CYS A 3 31.03 -13.56 9.23
N SER A 4 31.75 -14.62 8.82
CA SER A 4 31.44 -15.23 7.52
C SER A 4 30.55 -16.48 7.58
N SER A 5 30.57 -17.23 8.68
CA SER A 5 29.76 -18.45 8.82
C SER A 5 28.29 -18.15 9.10
N ASP A 6 28.01 -17.19 9.99
CA ASP A 6 26.65 -16.84 10.39
C ASP A 6 25.83 -16.24 9.23
N LEU A 7 26.48 -15.36 8.43
CA LEU A 7 25.84 -14.78 7.23
C LEU A 7 25.53 -15.82 6.14
N LEU A 8 26.30 -16.90 6.08
CA LEU A 8 26.07 -17.98 5.11
C LEU A 8 24.93 -18.91 5.55
N GLU A 9 24.79 -19.16 6.85
CA GLU A 9 23.71 -19.97 7.40
C GLU A 9 22.37 -19.23 7.38
N GLU A 10 22.37 -17.90 7.55
CA GLU A 10 21.16 -17.05 7.47
C GLU A 10 20.73 -16.77 6.03
N SER A 11 21.58 -16.99 5.04
CA SER A 11 21.24 -16.71 3.64
C SER A 11 20.39 -17.80 3.02
N GLU A 12 19.10 -17.56 2.82
CA GLU A 12 18.21 -18.48 2.09
C GLU A 12 18.68 -18.82 0.67
N VAL A 13 19.50 -17.97 0.06
CA VAL A 13 20.12 -18.22 -1.24
C VAL A 13 21.20 -19.29 -1.12
N LEU A 14 22.11 -19.16 -0.15
CA LEU A 14 23.32 -19.97 -0.05
C LEU A 14 23.13 -21.22 0.82
N TYR A 15 22.24 -21.19 1.79
CA TYR A 15 21.98 -22.29 2.71
C TYR A 15 21.80 -23.65 2.03
N PRO A 16 21.03 -23.82 0.94
CA PRO A 16 20.84 -25.12 0.30
C PRO A 16 22.09 -25.66 -0.40
N PHE A 17 23.04 -24.78 -0.77
CA PHE A 17 24.34 -25.19 -1.30
C PHE A 17 25.25 -25.72 -0.19
N ILE A 18 25.16 -25.15 1.00
CA ILE A 18 25.96 -25.53 2.17
C ILE A 18 25.40 -26.80 2.83
N SER A 19 24.07 -26.87 2.95
CA SER A 19 23.37 -27.99 3.59
C SER A 19 23.26 -29.24 2.71
N ASN A 20 23.88 -29.26 1.53
CA ASN A 20 23.86 -30.38 0.58
C ASN A 20 22.45 -30.82 0.15
N GLN A 21 21.48 -29.90 0.18
CA GLN A 21 20.09 -30.16 -0.23
C GLN A 21 19.94 -30.18 -1.78
N LEU A 22 20.93 -29.71 -2.50
CA LEU A 22 20.96 -29.70 -3.97
C LEU A 22 21.87 -30.84 -4.48
N SER A 23 21.30 -31.80 -5.19
CA SER A 23 21.99 -32.99 -5.66
C SER A 23 22.92 -32.77 -6.86
N THR A 24 22.89 -31.59 -7.49
CA THR A 24 23.54 -31.35 -8.80
C THR A 24 24.35 -30.06 -8.87
N PHE A 25 25.04 -29.66 -7.80
CA PHE A 25 25.94 -28.53 -7.91
C PHE A 25 27.41 -28.94 -7.72
N TYR A 26 28.28 -28.29 -8.48
CA TYR A 26 29.72 -28.55 -8.46
C TYR A 26 30.48 -27.24 -8.35
N THR A 27 31.15 -27.02 -7.23
CA THR A 27 31.92 -25.79 -6.96
C THR A 27 33.11 -25.57 -7.90
N TYR A 28 33.63 -26.66 -8.51
CA TYR A 28 34.71 -26.54 -9.50
C TYR A 28 34.25 -25.96 -10.85
N LYS A 29 32.93 -26.06 -11.17
CA LYS A 29 32.32 -25.40 -12.32
C LYS A 29 31.89 -23.98 -11.93
N LYS A 30 32.85 -23.08 -11.76
CA LYS A 30 32.65 -21.73 -11.16
C LYS A 30 31.53 -20.92 -11.85
N THR A 31 31.50 -20.94 -13.19
CA THR A 31 30.51 -20.20 -13.97
C THR A 31 29.10 -20.75 -13.71
N ARG A 32 28.92 -22.06 -13.78
CA ARG A 32 27.64 -22.72 -13.50
C ARG A 32 27.17 -22.46 -12.06
N PHE A 33 28.09 -22.54 -11.11
CA PHE A 33 27.79 -22.26 -9.71
C PHE A 33 27.29 -20.82 -9.50
N LEU A 34 27.96 -19.83 -10.13
CA LEU A 34 27.49 -18.45 -10.11
C LEU A 34 26.06 -18.30 -10.68
N PHE A 35 25.80 -18.92 -11.82
CA PHE A 35 24.45 -18.84 -12.45
C PHE A 35 23.37 -19.54 -11.61
N GLN A 36 23.70 -20.64 -10.95
CA GLN A 36 22.79 -21.30 -10.01
C GLN A 36 22.45 -20.40 -8.81
N ILE A 37 23.43 -19.64 -8.29
CA ILE A 37 23.17 -18.63 -7.23
C ILE A 37 22.23 -17.53 -7.76
N LEU A 38 22.48 -17.01 -8.96
CA LEU A 38 21.66 -15.96 -9.57
C LEU A 38 20.24 -16.47 -9.86
N TYR A 39 20.09 -17.70 -10.38
CA TYR A 39 18.78 -18.33 -10.60
C TYR A 39 17.99 -18.44 -9.31
N ARG A 40 18.63 -18.96 -8.27
CA ARG A 40 17.98 -19.09 -6.96
C ARG A 40 17.60 -17.73 -6.37
N THR A 41 18.44 -16.71 -6.55
CA THR A 41 18.14 -15.35 -6.14
C THR A 41 16.88 -14.83 -6.84
N ALA A 42 16.78 -14.98 -8.16
CA ALA A 42 15.59 -14.58 -8.92
C ALA A 42 14.33 -15.33 -8.44
N THR A 43 14.41 -16.64 -8.27
CA THR A 43 13.31 -17.47 -7.76
C THR A 43 12.86 -17.06 -6.35
N LEU A 44 13.80 -16.69 -5.46
CA LEU A 44 13.45 -16.18 -4.13
C LEU A 44 12.76 -14.82 -4.20
N PHE A 45 13.21 -13.91 -5.07
CA PHE A 45 12.50 -12.66 -5.29
C PHE A 45 11.05 -12.89 -5.71
N LEU A 46 10.79 -13.80 -6.65
CA LEU A 46 9.44 -14.16 -7.09
C LEU A 46 8.60 -14.71 -5.92
N ARG A 47 9.18 -15.56 -5.06
CA ARG A 47 8.50 -16.08 -3.88
C ARG A 47 8.12 -14.96 -2.89
N TYR A 48 9.06 -14.05 -2.59
CA TYR A 48 8.79 -12.92 -1.70
C TYR A 48 7.77 -11.96 -2.28
N LEU A 49 7.79 -11.71 -3.58
CA LEU A 49 6.78 -10.91 -4.27
C LEU A 49 5.38 -11.51 -4.12
N GLN A 50 5.24 -12.83 -4.25
CA GLN A 50 3.97 -13.51 -4.01
C GLN A 50 3.50 -13.39 -2.55
N GLN A 51 4.43 -13.47 -1.58
CA GLN A 51 4.08 -13.26 -0.17
C GLN A 51 3.64 -11.83 0.12
N ILE A 52 4.32 -10.85 -0.47
CA ILE A 52 3.94 -9.44 -0.33
C ILE A 52 2.56 -9.21 -0.97
N ASN A 53 2.29 -9.79 -2.14
CA ASN A 53 0.96 -9.68 -2.75
C ASN A 53 -0.14 -10.23 -1.84
N ARG A 54 0.03 -11.43 -1.28
CA ARG A 54 -0.94 -11.99 -0.31
C ARG A 54 -1.15 -11.08 0.89
N ARG A 55 -0.06 -10.51 1.41
CA ARG A 55 -0.15 -9.58 2.55
C ARG A 55 -0.86 -8.27 2.16
N THR A 56 -0.71 -7.83 0.93
CA THR A 56 -1.43 -6.68 0.37
C THR A 56 -2.93 -6.96 0.29
N ASP A 57 -3.32 -8.16 -0.18
CA ASP A 57 -4.71 -8.59 -0.24
C ASP A 57 -5.34 -8.66 1.16
N ASP A 58 -4.60 -9.18 2.15
CA ASP A 58 -5.05 -9.21 3.55
C ASP A 58 -5.30 -7.80 4.11
N ILE A 59 -4.41 -6.85 3.81
CA ILE A 59 -4.55 -5.45 4.22
C ILE A 59 -5.75 -4.83 3.49
N GLU A 60 -5.97 -5.10 2.21
CA GLU A 60 -7.12 -4.60 1.47
C GLU A 60 -8.44 -5.01 2.14
N VAL A 61 -8.57 -6.27 2.52
CA VAL A 61 -9.76 -6.77 3.23
C VAL A 61 -9.96 -6.04 4.56
N GLN A 62 -8.88 -5.80 5.32
CA GLN A 62 -8.95 -5.06 6.58
C GLN A 62 -9.36 -3.60 6.37
N LEU A 63 -8.86 -2.94 5.34
CA LEU A 63 -9.18 -1.55 5.00
C LEU A 63 -10.66 -1.33 4.64
N ARG A 64 -11.32 -2.35 4.10
CA ARG A 64 -12.77 -2.30 3.81
C ARG A 64 -13.63 -2.22 5.08
N HIS A 65 -13.11 -2.70 6.21
CA HIS A 65 -13.83 -2.77 7.49
C HIS A 65 -13.36 -1.74 8.52
N THR A 66 -12.11 -1.29 8.46
CA THR A 66 -11.52 -0.37 9.44
C THR A 66 -10.50 0.56 8.80
N THR A 67 -10.65 1.86 9.05
CA THR A 67 -9.68 2.89 8.61
C THR A 67 -8.68 3.19 9.72
N LYS A 68 -7.78 2.25 10.03
CA LYS A 68 -6.74 2.47 11.03
C LYS A 68 -5.46 2.96 10.38
N ASN A 69 -4.81 3.95 10.98
CA ASN A 69 -3.51 4.46 10.52
C ASN A 69 -2.43 3.36 10.44
N LYS A 70 -2.56 2.30 11.27
CA LYS A 70 -1.62 1.17 11.26
C LYS A 70 -1.57 0.48 9.91
N ASP A 71 -2.72 0.28 9.27
CA ASP A 71 -2.83 -0.43 7.98
C ASP A 71 -2.18 0.40 6.86
N PHE A 72 -2.31 1.72 6.92
CA PHE A 72 -1.62 2.63 6.01
C PHE A 72 -0.09 2.55 6.15
N PHE A 73 0.44 2.50 7.38
CA PHE A 73 1.88 2.35 7.60
C PHE A 73 2.41 1.01 7.09
N GLN A 74 1.62 -0.08 7.20
CA GLN A 74 1.99 -1.37 6.61
C GLN A 74 2.09 -1.30 5.10
N LEU A 75 1.16 -0.62 4.40
CA LEU A 75 1.25 -0.40 2.95
C LEU A 75 2.51 0.39 2.58
N LEU A 76 2.88 1.41 3.35
CA LEU A 76 4.12 2.17 3.13
C LEU A 76 5.37 1.30 3.28
N GLU A 77 5.41 0.40 4.26
CA GLU A 77 6.53 -0.53 4.44
C GLU A 77 6.64 -1.50 3.26
N LEU A 78 5.50 -2.02 2.77
CA LEU A 78 5.48 -2.87 1.58
C LEU A 78 5.95 -2.10 0.35
N GLN A 79 5.49 -0.86 0.15
CA GLN A 79 5.93 0.00 -0.96
C GLN A 79 7.44 0.28 -0.92
N LYS A 80 7.98 0.53 0.27
CA LYS A 80 9.41 0.69 0.47
C LYS A 80 10.18 -0.58 0.08
N SER A 81 9.67 -1.74 0.46
CA SER A 81 10.25 -3.04 0.09
C SER A 81 10.25 -3.26 -1.43
N MET A 82 9.15 -2.87 -2.13
CA MET A 82 9.08 -2.91 -3.60
C MET A 82 10.15 -2.04 -4.25
N THR A 83 10.43 -0.86 -3.70
CA THR A 83 11.48 0.03 -4.20
C THR A 83 12.86 -0.62 -4.11
N TYR A 84 13.17 -1.27 -2.99
CA TYR A 84 14.43 -2.00 -2.84
C TYR A 84 14.53 -3.19 -3.80
N PHE A 85 13.45 -3.95 -3.97
CA PHE A 85 13.40 -5.08 -4.90
C PHE A 85 13.60 -4.61 -6.33
N THR A 86 12.93 -3.54 -6.75
CA THR A 86 13.11 -2.95 -8.08
C THR A 86 14.57 -2.59 -8.34
N SER A 87 15.22 -1.92 -7.39
CA SER A 87 16.62 -1.52 -7.51
C SER A 87 17.55 -2.73 -7.62
N ALA A 88 17.37 -3.73 -6.74
CA ALA A 88 18.19 -4.94 -6.74
C ALA A 88 18.02 -5.76 -8.02
N LEU A 89 16.78 -6.01 -8.45
CA LEU A 89 16.49 -6.79 -9.66
C LEU A 89 17.00 -6.13 -10.93
N ARG A 90 16.85 -4.80 -11.07
CA ARG A 90 17.38 -4.06 -12.23
C ARG A 90 18.92 -4.10 -12.25
N THR A 91 19.56 -3.96 -11.10
CA THR A 91 21.02 -4.06 -10.99
C THR A 91 21.48 -5.45 -11.37
N ASN A 92 20.84 -6.50 -10.85
CA ASN A 92 21.13 -7.89 -11.19
C ASN A 92 20.95 -8.14 -12.71
N GLY A 93 19.84 -7.66 -13.29
CA GLY A 93 19.56 -7.77 -14.72
C GLY A 93 20.69 -7.15 -15.57
N THR A 94 21.18 -5.97 -15.19
CA THR A 94 22.29 -5.31 -15.88
C THR A 94 23.57 -6.16 -15.85
N VAL A 95 23.85 -6.79 -14.70
CA VAL A 95 25.02 -7.69 -14.57
C VAL A 95 24.86 -8.94 -15.44
N MET A 96 23.69 -9.57 -15.41
CA MET A 96 23.39 -10.77 -16.20
C MET A 96 23.50 -10.50 -17.71
N GLU A 97 22.95 -9.37 -18.17
CA GLU A 97 23.08 -8.96 -19.57
C GLU A 97 24.55 -8.67 -19.98
N ARG A 98 25.35 -8.11 -19.07
CA ARG A 98 26.79 -7.94 -19.32
C ARG A 98 27.51 -9.29 -19.43
N LEU A 99 27.19 -10.23 -18.56
CA LEU A 99 27.75 -11.59 -18.61
C LEU A 99 27.41 -12.27 -19.94
N LEU A 100 26.16 -12.13 -20.43
CA LEU A 100 25.73 -12.68 -21.72
C LEU A 100 26.51 -12.05 -22.88
N ARG A 101 26.76 -10.73 -22.86
CA ARG A 101 27.55 -10.04 -23.90
C ARG A 101 29.02 -10.43 -23.90
N LEU A 102 29.60 -10.80 -22.76
CA LEU A 102 30.99 -11.22 -22.66
C LEU A 102 31.26 -12.59 -23.33
N ARG A 103 30.21 -13.36 -23.64
CA ARG A 103 30.25 -14.63 -24.36
C ARG A 103 31.05 -14.55 -25.67
N GLY A 104 30.88 -13.46 -26.45
CA GLY A 104 31.50 -13.29 -27.77
C GLY A 104 32.92 -12.73 -27.78
N HIS A 105 33.44 -12.25 -26.64
CA HIS A 105 34.75 -11.59 -26.58
C HIS A 105 35.89 -12.56 -26.27
N SER A 106 36.78 -12.77 -27.21
CA SER A 106 37.99 -13.62 -27.06
C SER A 106 38.87 -13.22 -25.86
N THR A 107 38.92 -11.95 -25.49
CA THR A 107 39.73 -11.38 -24.39
C THR A 107 39.27 -11.87 -23.01
N TYR A 108 37.99 -12.21 -22.82
CA TYR A 108 37.45 -12.63 -21.53
C TYR A 108 37.17 -14.13 -21.43
N ARG A 109 37.44 -14.90 -22.50
CA ARG A 109 37.23 -16.35 -22.57
C ARG A 109 38.00 -17.14 -21.51
N HIS A 110 39.08 -16.60 -21.01
CA HIS A 110 39.88 -17.21 -19.94
C HIS A 110 39.30 -16.96 -18.53
N LEU A 111 38.46 -15.93 -18.36
CA LEU A 111 37.83 -15.60 -17.09
C LEU A 111 36.51 -16.32 -16.89
N LEU A 112 35.74 -16.51 -17.98
CA LEU A 112 34.43 -17.14 -17.97
C LEU A 112 34.45 -18.29 -19.01
N LYS A 113 34.78 -19.50 -18.56
CA LYS A 113 34.53 -20.71 -19.35
C LYS A 113 33.05 -21.02 -19.30
N MET A 114 32.30 -20.64 -20.34
CA MET A 114 30.91 -21.03 -20.54
C MET A 114 30.84 -22.24 -21.48
N TYR A 115 30.07 -23.22 -21.07
CA TYR A 115 29.62 -24.33 -21.90
C TYR A 115 28.21 -24.02 -22.40
N GLU A 116 27.72 -24.72 -23.40
CA GLU A 116 26.39 -24.52 -23.99
C GLU A 116 25.29 -24.61 -22.91
N GLU A 117 25.37 -25.60 -22.01
CA GLU A 117 24.47 -25.74 -20.86
C GLU A 117 24.50 -24.57 -19.85
N ASP A 118 25.61 -23.85 -19.78
CA ASP A 118 25.72 -22.68 -18.88
C ASP A 118 25.10 -21.44 -19.52
N GLU A 119 25.08 -21.37 -20.85
CA GLU A 119 24.42 -20.33 -21.62
C GLU A 119 22.91 -20.41 -21.47
N ASP A 120 22.36 -21.61 -21.66
CA ASP A 120 20.93 -21.88 -21.46
C ASP A 120 20.50 -21.49 -20.03
N LEU A 121 21.30 -21.88 -19.02
CA LEU A 121 21.06 -21.51 -17.64
C LEU A 121 21.08 -20.00 -17.42
N LEU A 122 22.01 -19.27 -18.06
CA LEU A 122 22.05 -17.81 -17.95
C LEU A 122 20.85 -17.15 -18.61
N GLU A 123 20.39 -17.66 -19.75
CA GLU A 123 19.17 -17.17 -20.41
C GLU A 123 17.93 -17.40 -19.52
N ASP A 124 17.80 -18.56 -18.90
CA ASP A 124 16.74 -18.85 -17.93
C ASP A 124 16.77 -17.88 -16.75
N VAL A 125 17.95 -17.62 -16.19
CA VAL A 125 18.11 -16.64 -15.09
C VAL A 125 17.65 -15.23 -15.50
N ILE A 126 17.99 -14.82 -16.73
CA ILE A 126 17.59 -13.51 -17.27
C ILE A 126 16.07 -13.44 -17.41
N ILE A 127 15.43 -14.50 -17.87
CA ILE A 127 13.98 -14.60 -18.04
C ILE A 127 13.30 -14.48 -16.66
N GLU A 128 13.74 -15.28 -15.68
CA GLU A 128 13.21 -15.24 -14.31
C GLU A 128 13.39 -13.85 -13.66
N ASN A 129 14.55 -13.23 -13.84
CA ASN A 129 14.79 -11.90 -13.31
C ASN A 129 13.92 -10.82 -13.99
N LYS A 130 13.68 -10.93 -15.31
CA LYS A 130 12.75 -10.03 -16.02
C LYS A 130 11.32 -10.21 -15.52
N GLN A 131 10.87 -11.44 -15.35
CA GLN A 131 9.57 -11.74 -14.77
C GLN A 131 9.43 -11.12 -13.37
N ALA A 132 10.48 -11.22 -12.53
CA ALA A 132 10.47 -10.59 -11.22
C ALA A 132 10.40 -9.06 -11.29
N ILE A 133 11.05 -8.42 -12.26
CA ILE A 133 10.96 -6.96 -12.49
C ILE A 133 9.54 -6.57 -12.88
N GLU A 134 8.93 -7.26 -13.82
CA GLU A 134 7.55 -6.98 -14.24
C GLU A 134 6.55 -7.17 -13.09
N MET A 135 6.72 -8.21 -12.29
CA MET A 135 5.86 -8.45 -11.11
C MET A 135 6.04 -7.38 -10.05
N VAL A 136 7.26 -6.94 -9.76
CA VAL A 136 7.48 -5.89 -8.75
C VAL A 136 6.91 -4.55 -9.19
N GLU A 137 6.99 -4.22 -10.49
CA GLU A 137 6.38 -3.02 -11.06
C GLU A 137 4.85 -3.08 -10.98
N MET A 138 4.27 -4.22 -11.33
CA MET A 138 2.82 -4.44 -11.21
C MET A 138 2.34 -4.31 -9.77
N TYR A 139 2.98 -4.98 -8.81
CA TYR A 139 2.57 -4.93 -7.40
C TYR A 139 2.82 -3.55 -6.78
N SER A 140 3.89 -2.86 -7.19
CA SER A 140 4.13 -1.47 -6.78
C SER A 140 2.99 -0.54 -7.22
N ASN A 141 2.49 -0.71 -8.44
CA ASN A 141 1.35 0.06 -8.95
C ASN A 141 0.06 -0.28 -8.18
N ILE A 142 -0.19 -1.55 -7.87
CA ILE A 142 -1.34 -1.98 -7.05
C ILE A 142 -1.28 -1.32 -5.67
N LEU A 143 -0.13 -1.37 -4.98
CA LEU A 143 0.08 -0.73 -3.69
C LEU A 143 -0.17 0.78 -3.74
N MET A 144 0.34 1.45 -4.77
CA MET A 144 0.14 2.90 -4.95
C MET A 144 -1.35 3.23 -5.15
N ASN A 145 -2.05 2.45 -5.98
CA ASN A 145 -3.49 2.63 -6.19
C ASN A 145 -4.30 2.39 -4.91
N MET A 146 -3.90 1.38 -4.12
CA MET A 146 -4.52 1.10 -2.83
C MET A 146 -4.30 2.24 -1.83
N MET A 147 -3.10 2.82 -1.76
CA MET A 147 -2.81 3.99 -0.93
C MET A 147 -3.66 5.21 -1.34
N ASN A 148 -3.82 5.44 -2.64
CA ASN A 148 -4.67 6.51 -3.15
C ASN A 148 -6.14 6.28 -2.80
N ALA A 149 -6.63 5.05 -2.95
CA ALA A 149 -7.99 4.67 -2.55
C ALA A 149 -8.20 4.87 -1.06
N PHE A 150 -7.23 4.46 -0.22
CA PHE A 150 -7.28 4.67 1.22
C PHE A 150 -7.36 6.15 1.61
N THR A 151 -6.54 6.99 0.99
CA THR A 151 -6.58 8.45 1.20
C THR A 151 -7.95 9.02 0.81
N SER A 152 -8.54 8.54 -0.28
CA SER A 152 -9.87 8.95 -0.73
C SER A 152 -10.96 8.52 0.26
N ILE A 153 -10.87 7.32 0.83
CA ILE A 153 -11.81 6.82 1.86
C ILE A 153 -11.72 7.68 3.12
N ILE A 154 -10.50 8.00 3.60
CA ILE A 154 -10.31 8.88 4.75
C ILE A 154 -10.92 10.26 4.49
N SER A 155 -10.65 10.85 3.33
CA SER A 155 -11.20 12.15 2.94
C SER A 155 -12.72 12.13 2.89
N ASN A 156 -13.31 11.08 2.35
CA ASN A 156 -14.77 10.92 2.31
C ASN A 156 -15.37 10.76 3.72
N ASN A 157 -14.73 9.98 4.60
CA ASN A 157 -15.16 9.81 5.98
C ASN A 157 -15.08 11.13 6.76
N LEU A 158 -13.99 11.89 6.57
CA LEU A 158 -13.85 13.21 7.16
C LEU A 158 -14.95 14.16 6.68
N ASN A 159 -15.25 14.15 5.38
CA ASN A 159 -16.33 14.97 4.81
C ASN A 159 -17.69 14.57 5.37
N MET A 160 -17.95 13.28 5.58
CA MET A 160 -19.17 12.78 6.22
C MET A 160 -19.29 13.29 7.67
N VAL A 161 -18.20 13.21 8.46
CA VAL A 161 -18.19 13.73 9.83
C VAL A 161 -18.42 15.25 9.86
N MET A 162 -17.80 15.99 8.94
CA MET A 162 -17.98 17.45 8.83
C MET A 162 -19.43 17.79 8.44
N LYS A 163 -20.05 17.05 7.53
CA LYS A 163 -21.46 17.21 7.17
C LYS A 163 -22.37 16.97 8.39
N MET A 164 -22.14 15.88 9.12
CA MET A 164 -22.89 15.55 10.32
C MET A 164 -22.76 16.65 11.39
N LEU A 165 -21.54 17.17 11.61
CA LEU A 165 -21.29 18.24 12.58
C LEU A 165 -22.01 19.54 12.15
N ALA A 166 -21.94 19.90 10.88
CA ALA A 166 -22.66 21.07 10.35
C ALA A 166 -24.17 20.93 10.51
N ALA A 167 -24.72 19.75 10.19
CA ALA A 167 -26.14 19.47 10.35
C ALA A 167 -26.58 19.58 11.82
N LEU A 168 -25.81 19.03 12.76
CA LEU A 168 -26.06 19.14 14.19
C LEU A 168 -26.02 20.60 14.64
N THR A 169 -25.01 21.35 14.21
CA THR A 169 -24.85 22.76 14.54
C THR A 169 -26.04 23.60 14.06
N ILE A 170 -26.48 23.42 12.81
CA ILE A 170 -27.63 24.13 12.25
C ILE A 170 -28.91 23.75 13.01
N THR A 171 -29.12 22.48 13.31
CA THR A 171 -30.29 21.99 14.06
C THR A 171 -30.38 22.65 15.45
N LEU A 172 -29.27 22.83 16.13
CA LEU A 172 -29.24 23.49 17.44
C LEU A 172 -29.30 25.03 17.33
N ALA A 173 -28.75 25.60 16.27
CA ALA A 173 -28.73 27.06 16.08
C ALA A 173 -30.14 27.64 15.84
N VAL A 174 -31.01 26.93 15.12
CA VAL A 174 -32.38 27.43 14.80
C VAL A 174 -33.20 27.72 16.05
N PRO A 175 -33.38 26.82 17.02
CA PRO A 175 -34.08 27.12 18.28
C PRO A 175 -33.38 28.22 19.07
N THR A 176 -32.03 28.18 19.11
CA THR A 176 -31.26 29.15 19.86
C THR A 176 -31.44 30.58 19.35
N ILE A 177 -31.50 30.78 18.02
CA ILE A 177 -31.72 32.09 17.41
C ILE A 177 -33.13 32.59 17.79
N ILE A 178 -34.18 31.72 17.70
CA ILE A 178 -35.52 32.07 18.01
C ILE A 178 -35.67 32.48 19.48
N PHE A 179 -35.21 31.65 20.41
CA PHE A 179 -35.31 31.97 21.83
C PHE A 179 -34.45 33.16 22.22
N SER A 180 -33.31 33.36 21.59
CA SER A 180 -32.45 34.53 21.80
C SER A 180 -33.15 35.82 21.37
N LEU A 181 -33.88 35.78 20.22
CA LEU A 181 -34.65 36.92 19.75
C LEU A 181 -35.75 37.30 20.74
N TRP A 182 -36.56 36.34 21.22
CA TRP A 182 -37.60 36.58 22.22
C TRP A 182 -37.04 36.88 23.64
N GLY A 183 -35.81 36.60 23.91
CA GLY A 183 -35.11 37.00 25.13
C GLY A 183 -34.62 38.44 25.13
N THR A 184 -34.83 39.22 24.07
CA THR A 184 -34.42 40.63 23.97
C THR A 184 -35.41 41.54 24.72
N ASN A 185 -34.93 42.71 25.20
CA ASN A 185 -35.75 43.69 25.90
C ASN A 185 -36.48 44.65 24.93
N VAL A 186 -36.87 44.18 23.75
CA VAL A 186 -37.59 44.94 22.74
C VAL A 186 -38.99 44.35 22.61
N ALA A 187 -40.02 45.21 22.40
CA ALA A 187 -41.40 44.78 22.26
C ALA A 187 -41.51 43.86 20.99
N LEU A 188 -41.87 42.62 21.22
CA LEU A 188 -41.99 41.58 20.18
C LEU A 188 -43.45 41.06 20.12
N PRO A 189 -43.90 40.55 18.99
CA PRO A 189 -45.23 39.86 18.89
C PRO A 189 -45.32 38.75 19.94
N PHE A 190 -46.49 38.55 20.53
CA PHE A 190 -46.84 37.51 21.53
C PHE A 190 -46.15 37.71 22.92
N GLN A 191 -45.52 38.88 23.19
CA GLN A 191 -44.82 39.11 24.46
C GLN A 191 -45.81 39.27 25.64
N ASP A 192 -46.97 39.89 25.41
CA ASP A 192 -48.02 40.15 26.41
C ASP A 192 -49.11 39.09 26.46
N ASP A 193 -49.02 38.03 25.63
CA ASP A 193 -49.99 36.96 25.55
C ASP A 193 -49.71 35.88 26.62
N PRO A 194 -50.69 35.42 27.38
CA PRO A 194 -50.53 34.33 28.35
C PRO A 194 -50.05 33.02 27.70
N ASN A 195 -50.32 32.81 26.43
CA ASN A 195 -49.92 31.63 25.63
C ASN A 195 -48.67 31.87 24.80
N GLY A 196 -48.07 33.07 24.83
CA GLY A 196 -46.94 33.47 23.99
C GLY A 196 -45.74 32.51 24.06
N PHE A 197 -45.48 31.91 25.22
CA PHE A 197 -44.46 30.90 25.39
C PHE A 197 -44.67 29.66 24.46
N TYR A 198 -45.90 29.15 24.45
CA TYR A 198 -46.26 27.97 23.62
C TYR A 198 -46.20 28.28 22.12
N GLU A 199 -46.56 29.52 21.74
CA GLU A 199 -46.49 29.96 20.33
C GLU A 199 -45.04 30.08 19.87
N VAL A 200 -44.11 30.66 20.66
CA VAL A 200 -42.69 30.73 20.32
C VAL A 200 -42.06 29.35 20.26
N VAL A 201 -42.39 28.44 21.19
CA VAL A 201 -41.92 27.06 21.16
C VAL A 201 -42.45 26.37 19.88
N GLY A 202 -43.72 26.56 19.53
CA GLY A 202 -44.30 26.01 18.29
C GLY A 202 -43.57 26.49 17.04
N ILE A 203 -43.33 27.80 16.93
CA ILE A 203 -42.56 28.39 15.82
C ILE A 203 -41.14 27.79 15.75
N SER A 204 -40.48 27.66 16.90
CA SER A 204 -39.13 27.08 16.98
C SER A 204 -39.09 25.65 16.47
N VAL A 205 -40.05 24.81 16.87
CA VAL A 205 -40.17 23.41 16.42
C VAL A 205 -40.39 23.34 14.90
N VAL A 206 -41.37 24.13 14.39
CA VAL A 206 -41.65 24.16 12.95
C VAL A 206 -40.45 24.59 12.12
N CYS A 207 -39.73 25.66 12.52
CA CYS A 207 -38.52 26.12 11.85
C CYS A 207 -37.42 25.08 11.88
N SER A 208 -37.23 24.38 13.01
CA SER A 208 -36.26 23.28 13.13
C SER A 208 -36.59 22.11 12.20
N ILE A 209 -37.85 21.71 12.10
CA ILE A 209 -38.28 20.65 11.19
C ILE A 209 -38.03 21.06 9.73
N ILE A 210 -38.33 22.30 9.36
CA ILE A 210 -38.06 22.81 8.00
C ILE A 210 -36.56 22.78 7.70
N ALA A 211 -35.74 23.19 8.65
CA ALA A 211 -34.27 23.15 8.51
C ALA A 211 -33.77 21.71 8.33
N ILE A 212 -34.26 20.76 9.12
CA ILE A 212 -33.88 19.33 9.00
C ILE A 212 -34.31 18.77 7.64
N ILE A 213 -35.52 19.02 7.19
CA ILE A 213 -36.02 18.58 5.88
C ILE A 213 -35.18 19.21 4.75
N GLY A 214 -34.82 20.49 4.87
CA GLY A 214 -33.94 21.17 3.90
C GLY A 214 -32.55 20.57 3.81
N MET A 215 -31.96 20.19 4.95
CA MET A 215 -30.66 19.53 5.02
C MET A 215 -30.73 18.11 4.46
N TRP A 216 -31.80 17.36 4.76
CA TRP A 216 -32.01 16.02 4.23
C TRP A 216 -32.11 16.02 2.69
N LYS A 217 -32.87 16.97 2.11
CA LYS A 217 -32.95 17.14 0.65
C LYS A 217 -31.60 17.48 -0.02
N LYS A 218 -30.65 18.02 0.72
CA LYS A 218 -29.29 18.39 0.21
C LYS A 218 -28.23 17.35 0.53
N ASP A 219 -28.59 16.14 0.95
CA ASP A 219 -27.66 15.05 1.32
C ASP A 219 -26.58 15.50 2.34
N LEU A 220 -27.03 16.29 3.33
CA LEU A 220 -26.16 16.73 4.43
C LEU A 220 -26.16 15.74 5.62
N PHE A 221 -27.03 14.74 5.55
CA PHE A 221 -27.08 13.61 6.49
C PHE A 221 -26.61 12.34 5.81
#